data_96302d12ee6ae55686b2feae302b9f6e
#
_entry.id   96302d12ee6ae55686b2feae302b9f6e
#
_cell.length_a   1.000
_cell.length_b   1.000
_cell.length_c   1.000
_cell.angle_alpha   90.00
_cell.angle_beta   90.00
_cell.angle_gamma   90.00
#
_symmetry.space_group_name_H-M   'P 1'
#
loop_
_entity.id
_entity.type
_entity.pdbx_description
1 polymer ?
#
loop_
_entity_poly.entity_id
_entity_poly.type
_entity_poly.pdbx_seq_one_letter_code
_entity_poly.pdbx_strand_id
1 'polypeptide(L)'
;MSAIMTKVLIIGAGHAGGSAAALLRQYGFEGEIVLAGQESAPPYQRPPLSKAWLKGEAGLEDLLLRPGFLYECEQAMGRIAAACRGITAVVGWPQAAGAVVYNAASVLRDGAVADTYRKRELPNYAVFDERRYFGVDPDGGPCVFDVAGVPVGLVICEDLWFPEPMADTARAGAELVVVPNASPYERGKHAQRDALLAERTRATGAAIAYLNVVGGQDALVFDGASVVADGDGTVHPAAVAFAEQWLVVEYAPDERRFMPRVWVDDGDESVDALAWRAVTRGVQDYCRKNGFGKVWVGLSGGIDSALVLAIAVDALGADNVTAVRLPSRYTSGLSNDLAAEQCAALGVKLETVAIEPAFEGFLAALGPMFAGTTPDLTEENLQSRCRGALLMALSNKFGGLLLTTGNKSEYAVGYATIYGDMCGGYAPLKDLYKTEVFALSKWRNTVGGAPVIPPAVIARPPSAELRENQKDQDSLPPYDVLDAILLRHVDQEQSREEIVAAGFAADTVDKVLKLVRVNEWKRHQAAPGPKVSRRAFGRERRYPITNGYRG
;
A
#
# COMPACT_ATOMS: atom_id res chain seq x y z
N MET A 1 37.44 -20.60 21.05
CA MET A 1 37.98 -20.00 19.82
C MET A 1 36.78 -19.42 19.12
N SER A 2 36.73 -18.09 19.03
CA SER A 2 35.62 -17.40 18.34
C SER A 2 35.67 -17.77 16.85
N ALA A 3 34.60 -18.37 16.32
CA ALA A 3 34.50 -18.67 14.91
C ALA A 3 34.58 -17.30 14.16
N ILE A 4 35.62 -17.14 13.36
CA ILE A 4 35.78 -15.96 12.51
C ILE A 4 34.64 -16.02 11.50
N MET A 5 33.70 -15.08 11.60
CA MET A 5 32.60 -14.95 10.67
C MET A 5 33.17 -14.64 9.28
N THR A 6 33.00 -15.55 8.33
CA THR A 6 33.58 -15.43 6.98
C THR A 6 32.60 -14.91 5.94
N LYS A 7 31.31 -14.76 6.27
CA LYS A 7 30.26 -14.44 5.29
C LYS A 7 29.14 -13.60 5.91
N VAL A 8 28.62 -12.62 5.14
CA VAL A 8 27.46 -11.78 5.50
C VAL A 8 26.52 -11.73 4.29
N LEU A 9 25.27 -12.11 4.47
CA LEU A 9 24.20 -11.88 3.50
C LEU A 9 23.43 -10.63 3.91
N ILE A 10 23.43 -9.60 3.06
CA ILE A 10 22.67 -8.37 3.25
C ILE A 10 21.46 -8.42 2.31
N ILE A 11 20.26 -8.45 2.88
CA ILE A 11 19.01 -8.51 2.13
C ILE A 11 18.41 -7.11 2.09
N GLY A 12 18.47 -6.46 0.92
CA GLY A 12 18.04 -5.07 0.70
C GLY A 12 19.13 -4.22 0.02
N ALA A 13 18.91 -3.78 -1.20
CA ALA A 13 19.88 -3.04 -2.01
C ALA A 13 19.63 -1.51 -2.03
N GLY A 14 18.76 -0.98 -1.16
CA GLY A 14 18.56 0.46 -1.02
C GLY A 14 19.74 1.22 -0.43
N HIS A 15 19.59 2.55 -0.22
CA HIS A 15 20.65 3.43 0.33
C HIS A 15 21.32 2.83 1.57
N ALA A 16 20.52 2.25 2.43
CA ALA A 16 21.00 1.63 3.64
C ALA A 16 21.85 0.36 3.32
N GLY A 17 21.56 -0.56 2.27
CA GLY A 17 22.29 -1.76 1.84
C GLY A 17 23.71 -1.50 1.37
N GLY A 18 23.90 -0.53 0.57
CA GLY A 18 25.22 -0.12 0.16
C GLY A 18 26.04 0.49 1.31
N SER A 19 25.40 1.26 2.21
CA SER A 19 26.10 1.87 3.36
C SER A 19 26.62 0.83 4.35
N ALA A 20 25.85 -0.25 4.66
CA ALA A 20 26.36 -1.27 5.57
C ALA A 20 27.42 -2.16 4.93
N ALA A 21 27.30 -2.49 3.63
CA ALA A 21 28.39 -3.17 2.95
C ALA A 21 29.69 -2.35 3.02
N ALA A 22 29.61 -1.03 2.79
CA ALA A 22 30.72 -0.12 2.92
C ALA A 22 31.24 -0.02 4.38
N LEU A 23 30.35 0.10 5.36
CA LEU A 23 30.69 0.14 6.78
C LEU A 23 31.33 -1.16 7.26
N LEU A 24 30.81 -2.32 6.87
CA LEU A 24 31.43 -3.61 7.20
C LEU A 24 32.87 -3.68 6.68
N ARG A 25 33.15 -3.20 5.48
CA ARG A 25 34.52 -3.10 4.93
C ARG A 25 35.35 -2.09 5.70
N GLN A 26 34.80 -0.92 6.02
CA GLN A 26 35.47 0.13 6.79
C GLN A 26 35.84 -0.32 8.21
N TYR A 27 35.01 -1.18 8.83
CA TYR A 27 35.26 -1.78 10.14
C TYR A 27 36.11 -3.06 10.07
N GLY A 28 36.72 -3.37 8.92
CA GLY A 28 37.70 -4.45 8.79
C GLY A 28 37.11 -5.83 8.62
N PHE A 29 35.84 -5.96 8.20
CA PHE A 29 35.28 -7.24 7.84
C PHE A 29 35.87 -7.74 6.50
N GLU A 30 36.64 -8.81 6.52
CA GLU A 30 37.33 -9.37 5.34
C GLU A 30 36.54 -10.51 4.68
N GLY A 31 35.51 -11.05 5.31
CA GLY A 31 34.66 -12.12 4.80
C GLY A 31 33.77 -11.71 3.62
N GLU A 32 33.08 -12.64 3.01
CA GLU A 32 32.16 -12.39 1.89
C GLU A 32 30.89 -11.67 2.36
N ILE A 33 30.45 -10.66 1.61
CA ILE A 33 29.20 -9.93 1.84
C ILE A 33 28.31 -10.16 0.63
N VAL A 34 27.13 -10.75 0.83
CA VAL A 34 26.09 -10.91 -0.20
C VAL A 34 25.01 -9.86 0.01
N LEU A 35 24.71 -9.09 -1.02
CA LEU A 35 23.67 -8.07 -1.02
C LEU A 35 22.53 -8.52 -1.94
N ALA A 36 21.33 -8.72 -1.40
CA ALA A 36 20.14 -9.07 -2.17
C ALA A 36 19.07 -7.99 -2.01
N GLY A 37 18.58 -7.42 -3.12
CA GLY A 37 17.54 -6.38 -3.07
C GLY A 37 16.97 -6.03 -4.43
N GLN A 38 15.86 -5.33 -4.42
CA GLN A 38 15.09 -5.00 -5.62
C GLN A 38 15.34 -3.58 -6.16
N GLU A 39 16.03 -2.71 -5.42
CA GLU A 39 16.40 -1.38 -5.93
C GLU A 39 17.67 -1.44 -6.78
N SER A 40 17.61 -0.87 -7.97
CA SER A 40 18.63 -0.95 -9.03
C SER A 40 19.81 0.01 -8.87
N ALA A 41 20.12 0.51 -7.65
CA ALA A 41 21.28 1.38 -7.45
C ALA A 41 21.84 1.34 -6.03
N PRO A 42 23.19 1.48 -5.87
CA PRO A 42 23.79 1.74 -4.56
C PRO A 42 23.28 3.07 -3.98
N PRO A 43 23.48 3.32 -2.68
CA PRO A 43 22.96 4.48 -1.98
C PRO A 43 23.42 5.78 -2.65
N TYR A 44 22.54 6.42 -3.37
CA TYR A 44 22.77 7.71 -3.98
C TYR A 44 21.52 8.59 -3.83
N GLN A 45 21.73 9.91 -3.90
CA GLN A 45 20.61 10.83 -4.01
C GLN A 45 19.80 10.47 -5.26
N ARG A 46 18.52 10.12 -5.05
CA ARG A 46 17.62 9.59 -6.06
C ARG A 46 17.69 10.34 -7.39
N PRO A 47 17.90 9.65 -8.52
CA PRO A 47 17.94 10.30 -9.81
C PRO A 47 16.57 10.72 -10.30
N PRO A 48 16.54 11.52 -11.40
CA PRO A 48 15.33 12.03 -12.05
C PRO A 48 14.36 10.95 -12.56
N LEU A 49 14.75 9.67 -12.63
CA LEU A 49 13.90 8.53 -13.02
C LEU A 49 12.63 8.42 -12.18
N SER A 50 12.71 8.79 -10.89
CA SER A 50 11.55 8.85 -10.03
C SER A 50 10.58 10.00 -10.37
N LYS A 51 11.02 11.06 -11.05
CA LYS A 51 10.17 12.25 -11.32
C LYS A 51 9.15 12.05 -12.43
N ALA A 52 9.48 11.38 -13.52
CA ALA A 52 8.51 11.07 -14.58
C ALA A 52 7.50 10.02 -14.11
N TRP A 53 7.97 9.07 -13.32
CA TRP A 53 7.15 8.07 -12.65
C TRP A 53 6.26 8.67 -11.54
N LEU A 54 6.83 9.60 -10.76
CA LEU A 54 6.12 10.33 -9.69
C LEU A 54 5.10 11.35 -10.22
N LYS A 55 5.15 11.73 -11.49
CA LYS A 55 4.21 12.70 -12.07
C LYS A 55 2.94 12.06 -12.62
N GLY A 56 2.78 10.73 -12.56
CA GLY A 56 1.59 10.04 -13.05
C GLY A 56 1.36 10.16 -14.55
N GLU A 57 2.36 10.60 -15.31
CA GLU A 57 2.28 10.80 -16.76
C GLU A 57 2.32 9.47 -17.54
N ALA A 58 2.67 8.37 -16.88
CA ALA A 58 2.56 7.00 -17.38
C ALA A 58 2.35 6.05 -16.20
N GLY A 59 1.49 5.04 -16.33
CA GLY A 59 1.46 3.93 -15.37
C GLY A 59 2.85 3.32 -15.24
N LEU A 60 3.19 2.78 -14.05
CA LEU A 60 4.50 2.17 -13.80
C LEU A 60 4.88 1.21 -14.92
N GLU A 61 3.92 0.41 -15.29
CA GLU A 61 4.07 -0.66 -16.26
C GLU A 61 4.32 -0.12 -17.67
N ASP A 62 3.70 0.98 -18.06
CA ASP A 62 3.89 1.56 -19.40
C ASP A 62 5.27 2.20 -19.59
N LEU A 63 6.03 2.47 -18.52
CA LEU A 63 7.44 2.83 -18.63
C LEU A 63 8.27 1.69 -19.22
N LEU A 64 7.89 0.44 -18.96
CA LEU A 64 8.52 -0.76 -19.51
C LEU A 64 8.37 -0.87 -21.03
N LEU A 65 7.44 -0.12 -21.63
CA LEU A 65 7.25 -0.03 -23.08
C LEU A 65 8.14 1.08 -23.72
N ARG A 66 8.88 1.85 -22.90
CA ARG A 66 9.73 2.94 -23.38
C ARG A 66 11.18 2.49 -23.54
N PRO A 67 11.73 2.45 -24.76
CA PRO A 67 13.12 2.03 -24.99
C PRO A 67 14.15 2.84 -24.19
N GLY A 68 13.92 4.16 -24.03
CA GLY A 68 14.81 5.02 -23.25
C GLY A 68 14.87 4.63 -21.77
N PHE A 69 13.73 4.23 -21.18
CA PHE A 69 13.69 3.74 -19.81
C PHE A 69 14.48 2.43 -19.65
N LEU A 70 14.28 1.47 -20.55
CA LEU A 70 15.00 0.20 -20.53
C LEU A 70 16.51 0.38 -20.71
N TYR A 71 16.92 1.28 -21.60
CA TYR A 71 18.33 1.65 -21.77
C TYR A 71 18.93 2.23 -20.49
N GLU A 72 18.22 3.12 -19.79
CA GLU A 72 18.69 3.68 -18.53
C GLU A 72 18.79 2.60 -17.43
N CYS A 73 17.87 1.65 -17.39
CA CYS A 73 17.95 0.48 -16.49
C CYS A 73 19.21 -0.35 -16.76
N GLU A 74 19.51 -0.63 -18.03
CA GLU A 74 20.73 -1.35 -18.42
C GLU A 74 22.01 -0.59 -18.01
N GLN A 75 22.05 0.72 -18.25
CA GLN A 75 23.18 1.55 -17.83
C GLN A 75 23.34 1.58 -16.29
N ALA A 76 22.22 1.62 -15.55
CA ALA A 76 22.25 1.54 -14.10
C ALA A 76 22.78 0.20 -13.61
N MET A 77 22.33 -0.91 -14.22
CA MET A 77 22.82 -2.26 -13.94
C MET A 77 24.32 -2.38 -14.15
N GLY A 78 24.84 -1.84 -15.26
CA GLY A 78 26.29 -1.82 -15.55
C GLY A 78 27.08 -1.06 -14.48
N ARG A 79 26.58 0.08 -14.01
CA ARG A 79 27.22 0.85 -12.92
C ARG A 79 27.24 0.09 -11.59
N ILE A 80 26.13 -0.58 -11.25
CA ILE A 80 26.02 -1.38 -10.01
C ILE A 80 26.99 -2.57 -10.11
N ALA A 81 26.99 -3.30 -11.25
CA ALA A 81 27.89 -4.41 -11.45
C ALA A 81 29.37 -3.98 -11.27
N ALA A 82 29.77 -2.86 -11.89
CA ALA A 82 31.14 -2.34 -11.77
C ALA A 82 31.55 -1.99 -10.32
N ALA A 83 30.56 -1.62 -9.48
CA ALA A 83 30.78 -1.31 -8.05
C ALA A 83 30.83 -2.57 -7.17
N CYS A 84 30.30 -3.71 -7.61
CA CYS A 84 30.29 -4.96 -6.85
C CYS A 84 31.66 -5.63 -6.86
N ARG A 85 32.48 -5.36 -5.83
CA ARG A 85 33.80 -5.97 -5.65
C ARG A 85 33.93 -6.57 -4.26
N GLY A 86 34.35 -7.84 -4.18
CA GLY A 86 34.45 -8.60 -2.93
C GLY A 86 33.11 -8.90 -2.28
N ILE A 87 32.02 -8.81 -3.03
CA ILE A 87 30.66 -9.21 -2.66
C ILE A 87 29.99 -9.89 -3.86
N THR A 88 28.98 -10.72 -3.57
CA THR A 88 28.00 -11.17 -4.56
C THR A 88 26.69 -10.44 -4.30
N ALA A 89 26.13 -9.75 -5.29
CA ALA A 89 24.86 -9.05 -5.18
C ALA A 89 23.83 -9.64 -6.14
N VAL A 90 22.56 -9.68 -5.72
CA VAL A 90 21.43 -10.04 -6.57
C VAL A 90 20.55 -8.82 -6.74
N VAL A 91 20.28 -8.42 -7.99
CA VAL A 91 19.54 -7.18 -8.31
C VAL A 91 18.46 -7.48 -9.33
N GLY A 92 17.18 -7.19 -8.96
CA GLY A 92 16.03 -7.27 -9.85
C GLY A 92 15.95 -6.07 -10.81
N TRP A 93 15.63 -6.32 -12.09
CA TRP A 93 15.51 -5.28 -13.11
C TRP A 93 14.72 -5.74 -14.34
N PRO A 94 14.15 -4.82 -15.14
CA PRO A 94 13.56 -5.15 -16.43
C PRO A 94 14.68 -5.33 -17.49
N GLN A 95 14.94 -6.56 -17.90
CA GLN A 95 15.94 -6.87 -18.91
C GLN A 95 15.33 -6.85 -20.32
N ALA A 96 15.78 -5.93 -21.17
CA ALA A 96 15.46 -5.98 -22.59
C ALA A 96 16.40 -6.96 -23.32
N ALA A 97 15.83 -7.90 -24.09
CA ALA A 97 16.58 -8.81 -24.95
C ALA A 97 15.86 -8.94 -26.31
N GLY A 98 16.41 -8.30 -27.35
CA GLY A 98 15.74 -8.17 -28.64
C GLY A 98 14.41 -7.42 -28.53
N ALA A 99 13.32 -8.06 -28.95
CA ALA A 99 11.98 -7.48 -28.90
C ALA A 99 11.22 -7.80 -27.59
N VAL A 100 11.82 -8.54 -26.67
CA VAL A 100 11.17 -9.02 -25.44
C VAL A 100 11.80 -8.35 -24.23
N VAL A 101 10.97 -7.97 -23.28
CA VAL A 101 11.40 -7.51 -21.95
C VAL A 101 11.12 -8.63 -20.95
N TYR A 102 12.08 -8.93 -20.10
CA TYR A 102 11.97 -9.95 -19.06
C TYR A 102 11.96 -9.30 -17.67
N ASN A 103 11.15 -9.80 -16.76
CA ASN A 103 11.33 -9.57 -15.33
C ASN A 103 12.50 -10.45 -14.89
N ALA A 104 13.64 -9.83 -14.61
CA ALA A 104 14.88 -10.53 -14.39
C ALA A 104 15.56 -10.13 -13.08
N ALA A 105 16.39 -11.02 -12.55
CA ALA A 105 17.33 -10.71 -11.49
C ALA A 105 18.72 -11.20 -11.88
N SER A 106 19.71 -10.32 -11.76
CA SER A 106 21.10 -10.61 -12.10
C SER A 106 21.97 -10.80 -10.89
N VAL A 107 22.87 -11.76 -10.98
CA VAL A 107 23.94 -12.01 -10.01
C VAL A 107 25.16 -11.19 -10.42
N LEU A 108 25.59 -10.28 -9.57
CA LEU A 108 26.69 -9.37 -9.81
C LEU A 108 27.88 -9.77 -8.94
N ARG A 109 29.04 -9.92 -9.55
CA ARG A 109 30.27 -10.30 -8.85
C ARG A 109 31.50 -9.74 -9.57
N ASP A 110 32.49 -9.32 -8.81
CA ASP A 110 33.82 -8.91 -9.30
C ASP A 110 33.79 -7.85 -10.42
N GLY A 111 32.81 -6.96 -10.37
CA GLY A 111 32.68 -5.87 -11.34
C GLY A 111 31.87 -6.21 -12.59
N ALA A 112 31.22 -7.37 -12.65
CA ALA A 112 30.47 -7.84 -13.81
C ALA A 112 29.14 -8.51 -13.45
N VAL A 113 28.26 -8.66 -14.44
CA VAL A 113 27.09 -9.54 -14.36
C VAL A 113 27.62 -10.98 -14.57
N ALA A 114 27.51 -11.80 -13.53
CA ALA A 114 27.98 -13.19 -13.56
C ALA A 114 26.90 -14.14 -14.10
N ASP A 115 25.62 -13.90 -13.77
CA ASP A 115 24.48 -14.70 -14.24
C ASP A 115 23.19 -13.85 -14.20
N THR A 116 22.13 -14.33 -14.88
CA THR A 116 20.81 -13.65 -14.89
C THR A 116 19.70 -14.69 -14.94
N TYR A 117 18.83 -14.64 -13.94
CA TYR A 117 17.57 -15.38 -13.89
C TYR A 117 16.45 -14.56 -14.47
N ARG A 118 15.62 -15.16 -15.32
CA ARG A 118 14.39 -14.59 -15.86
C ARG A 118 13.20 -15.26 -15.22
N LYS A 119 12.30 -14.44 -14.65
CA LYS A 119 11.10 -14.91 -13.95
C LYS A 119 10.26 -15.80 -14.85
N ARG A 120 9.88 -16.96 -14.35
CA ARG A 120 9.16 -18.01 -15.09
C ARG A 120 7.65 -17.88 -14.97
N GLU A 121 7.17 -17.56 -13.77
CA GLU A 121 5.75 -17.42 -13.45
C GLU A 121 5.36 -15.95 -13.41
N LEU A 122 4.63 -15.50 -14.42
CA LEU A 122 4.19 -14.11 -14.55
C LEU A 122 2.73 -13.97 -14.08
N PRO A 123 2.46 -13.38 -12.91
CA PRO A 123 1.09 -13.19 -12.43
C PRO A 123 0.32 -12.22 -13.34
N ASN A 124 -0.94 -12.60 -13.62
CA ASN A 124 -1.84 -11.79 -14.45
C ASN A 124 -3.26 -11.83 -13.88
N TYR A 125 -3.37 -11.59 -12.58
CA TYR A 125 -4.61 -11.60 -11.80
C TYR A 125 -4.55 -10.51 -10.72
N ALA A 126 -5.71 -10.15 -10.15
CA ALA A 126 -5.86 -9.10 -9.15
C ALA A 126 -5.17 -7.79 -9.58
N VAL A 127 -4.15 -7.35 -8.87
CA VAL A 127 -3.40 -6.11 -9.17
C VAL A 127 -2.31 -6.30 -10.21
N PHE A 128 -2.01 -7.54 -10.59
CA PHE A 128 -0.90 -7.87 -11.48
C PHE A 128 -1.33 -7.95 -12.95
N ASP A 129 -0.50 -7.37 -13.83
CA ASP A 129 -0.61 -7.42 -15.29
C ASP A 129 0.75 -7.76 -15.94
N GLU A 130 1.57 -8.63 -15.31
CA GLU A 130 2.95 -8.86 -15.76
C GLU A 130 3.03 -9.42 -17.19
N ARG A 131 2.09 -10.26 -17.61
CA ARG A 131 2.08 -10.83 -18.97
C ARG A 131 1.85 -9.79 -20.08
N ARG A 132 1.40 -8.61 -19.73
CA ARG A 132 1.27 -7.50 -20.68
C ARG A 132 2.62 -6.91 -21.09
N TYR A 133 3.60 -6.99 -20.21
CA TYR A 133 4.88 -6.28 -20.32
C TYR A 133 6.06 -7.21 -20.45
N PHE A 134 6.01 -8.37 -19.81
CA PHE A 134 7.11 -9.32 -19.75
C PHE A 134 6.81 -10.59 -20.51
N GLY A 135 7.85 -11.10 -21.21
CA GLY A 135 7.84 -12.42 -21.80
C GLY A 135 8.39 -13.49 -20.85
N VAL A 136 8.05 -14.74 -21.11
CA VAL A 136 8.69 -15.90 -20.51
C VAL A 136 9.84 -16.35 -21.43
N ASP A 137 11.01 -16.64 -20.84
CA ASP A 137 12.13 -17.18 -21.58
C ASP A 137 11.88 -18.68 -21.88
N PRO A 138 11.71 -19.10 -23.13
CA PRO A 138 11.44 -20.49 -23.46
C PRO A 138 12.60 -21.43 -23.11
N ASP A 139 13.83 -20.91 -23.08
CA ASP A 139 15.05 -21.64 -22.72
C ASP A 139 15.46 -21.39 -21.26
N GLY A 140 14.61 -20.69 -20.49
CA GLY A 140 14.87 -20.32 -19.09
C GLY A 140 14.90 -21.53 -18.18
N GLY A 141 15.97 -21.63 -17.39
CA GLY A 141 16.20 -22.69 -16.42
C GLY A 141 16.48 -22.17 -15.01
N PRO A 142 16.84 -23.08 -14.09
CA PRO A 142 17.27 -22.70 -12.75
C PRO A 142 18.58 -21.91 -12.83
N CYS A 143 18.71 -20.88 -11.99
CA CYS A 143 19.94 -20.12 -11.78
C CYS A 143 20.53 -20.51 -10.44
N VAL A 144 21.67 -21.17 -10.44
CA VAL A 144 22.41 -21.58 -9.23
C VAL A 144 23.86 -21.11 -9.35
N PHE A 145 24.32 -20.40 -8.35
CA PHE A 145 25.67 -19.83 -8.30
C PHE A 145 26.32 -20.09 -6.95
N ASP A 146 27.63 -20.20 -6.91
CA ASP A 146 28.36 -20.41 -5.68
C ASP A 146 28.55 -19.11 -4.90
N VAL A 147 28.32 -19.14 -3.58
CA VAL A 147 28.68 -18.07 -2.65
C VAL A 147 29.52 -18.68 -1.55
N ALA A 148 30.83 -18.54 -1.69
CA ALA A 148 31.84 -19.06 -0.74
C ALA A 148 31.64 -20.54 -0.38
N GLY A 149 31.42 -21.38 -1.37
CA GLY A 149 31.22 -22.82 -1.25
C GLY A 149 29.78 -23.24 -0.96
N VAL A 150 28.83 -22.30 -0.90
CA VAL A 150 27.39 -22.59 -0.77
C VAL A 150 26.71 -22.43 -2.13
N PRO A 151 26.05 -23.47 -2.66
CA PRO A 151 25.24 -23.34 -3.88
C PRO A 151 23.96 -22.55 -3.58
N VAL A 152 23.86 -21.34 -4.12
CA VAL A 152 22.72 -20.42 -3.92
C VAL A 152 21.86 -20.39 -5.16
N GLY A 153 20.58 -20.69 -5.02
CA GLY A 153 19.57 -20.58 -6.07
C GLY A 153 18.91 -19.20 -6.09
N LEU A 154 18.32 -18.84 -7.21
CA LEU A 154 17.59 -17.59 -7.39
C LEU A 154 16.24 -17.87 -8.06
N VAL A 155 15.16 -17.40 -7.44
CA VAL A 155 13.81 -17.34 -8.02
C VAL A 155 13.19 -15.98 -7.70
N ILE A 156 12.16 -15.55 -8.45
CA ILE A 156 11.56 -14.21 -8.28
C ILE A 156 10.09 -14.33 -7.89
N CYS A 157 9.75 -13.89 -6.69
CA CYS A 157 8.38 -13.61 -6.21
C CYS A 157 7.38 -14.73 -6.53
N GLU A 158 6.58 -14.58 -7.60
CA GLU A 158 5.53 -15.52 -8.01
C GLU A 158 6.05 -16.94 -8.29
N ASP A 159 7.29 -17.09 -8.72
CA ASP A 159 7.91 -18.40 -8.94
C ASP A 159 7.82 -19.31 -7.72
N LEU A 160 7.84 -18.69 -6.51
CA LEU A 160 7.73 -19.45 -5.26
C LEU A 160 6.33 -20.02 -5.02
N TRP A 161 5.28 -19.40 -5.60
CA TRP A 161 3.89 -19.87 -5.44
C TRP A 161 3.62 -21.14 -6.24
N PHE A 162 4.45 -21.45 -7.22
CA PHE A 162 4.42 -22.68 -8.01
C PHE A 162 5.51 -23.65 -7.55
N PRO A 163 5.23 -24.95 -7.47
CA PRO A 163 6.22 -25.90 -6.97
C PRO A 163 7.43 -26.10 -7.89
N GLU A 164 7.24 -25.99 -9.22
CA GLU A 164 8.24 -26.34 -10.22
C GLU A 164 9.49 -25.45 -10.20
N PRO A 165 9.42 -24.11 -10.17
CA PRO A 165 10.63 -23.28 -10.19
C PRO A 165 11.54 -23.55 -9.00
N MET A 166 10.96 -23.73 -7.80
CA MET A 166 11.71 -24.04 -6.59
C MET A 166 12.30 -25.45 -6.63
N ALA A 167 11.52 -26.45 -7.09
CA ALA A 167 11.98 -27.84 -7.23
C ALA A 167 13.11 -27.99 -8.26
N ASP A 168 13.03 -27.28 -9.39
CA ASP A 168 14.07 -27.25 -10.43
C ASP A 168 15.37 -26.66 -9.86
N THR A 169 15.26 -25.56 -9.12
CA THR A 169 16.40 -24.87 -8.51
C THR A 169 17.09 -25.77 -7.48
N ALA A 170 16.32 -26.46 -6.64
CA ALA A 170 16.87 -27.44 -5.68
C ALA A 170 17.50 -28.65 -6.39
N ARG A 171 16.89 -29.18 -7.47
CA ARG A 171 17.45 -30.27 -8.28
C ARG A 171 18.75 -29.86 -8.98
N ALA A 172 18.92 -28.61 -9.30
CA ALA A 172 20.17 -28.06 -9.81
C ALA A 172 21.26 -27.89 -8.74
N GLY A 173 20.97 -28.26 -7.50
CA GLY A 173 21.92 -28.32 -6.39
C GLY A 173 21.85 -27.16 -5.41
N ALA A 174 20.90 -26.25 -5.50
CA ALA A 174 20.77 -25.15 -4.54
C ALA A 174 20.48 -25.66 -3.12
N GLU A 175 21.23 -25.18 -2.16
CA GLU A 175 21.04 -25.44 -0.71
C GLU A 175 20.36 -24.27 0.00
N LEU A 176 20.57 -23.06 -0.51
CA LEU A 176 19.92 -21.80 -0.12
C LEU A 176 19.30 -21.17 -1.36
N VAL A 177 18.09 -20.66 -1.27
CA VAL A 177 17.43 -19.94 -2.35
C VAL A 177 17.14 -18.51 -1.90
N VAL A 178 17.58 -17.52 -2.67
CA VAL A 178 17.24 -16.10 -2.45
C VAL A 178 16.07 -15.72 -3.34
N VAL A 179 15.09 -15.03 -2.75
CA VAL A 179 13.84 -14.69 -3.42
C VAL A 179 13.54 -13.20 -3.26
N PRO A 180 13.92 -12.36 -4.23
CA PRO A 180 13.50 -10.96 -4.26
C PRO A 180 12.02 -10.84 -4.63
N ASN A 181 11.27 -9.99 -3.90
CA ASN A 181 9.83 -9.84 -4.05
C ASN A 181 9.38 -8.39 -4.02
N ALA A 182 8.28 -8.13 -4.75
CA ALA A 182 7.40 -6.99 -4.58
C ALA A 182 5.97 -7.50 -4.37
N SER A 183 5.77 -8.20 -3.25
CA SER A 183 4.48 -8.76 -2.85
C SER A 183 3.69 -7.69 -2.10
N PRO A 184 2.57 -7.16 -2.66
CA PRO A 184 1.78 -6.14 -1.99
C PRO A 184 1.16 -6.65 -0.70
N TYR A 185 1.04 -5.75 0.27
CA TYR A 185 0.33 -6.01 1.50
C TYR A 185 -1.16 -6.27 1.25
N GLU A 186 -1.65 -7.24 1.95
CA GLU A 186 -3.06 -7.59 2.07
C GLU A 186 -3.26 -8.23 3.44
N ARG A 187 -4.40 -7.98 4.08
CA ARG A 187 -4.72 -8.62 5.37
C ARG A 187 -4.64 -10.14 5.28
N GLY A 188 -3.90 -10.76 6.20
CA GLY A 188 -3.69 -12.21 6.25
C GLY A 188 -2.63 -12.73 5.29
N LYS A 189 -1.96 -11.88 4.50
CA LYS A 189 -0.93 -12.30 3.54
C LYS A 189 0.32 -12.84 4.21
N HIS A 190 0.70 -12.35 5.40
CA HIS A 190 1.83 -12.85 6.18
C HIS A 190 1.72 -14.35 6.44
N ALA A 191 0.62 -14.80 7.05
CA ALA A 191 0.40 -16.22 7.35
C ALA A 191 0.39 -17.09 6.07
N GLN A 192 -0.11 -16.57 4.95
CA GLN A 192 -0.06 -17.29 3.67
C GLN A 192 1.37 -17.45 3.15
N ARG A 193 2.20 -16.39 3.26
CA ARG A 193 3.61 -16.44 2.88
C ARG A 193 4.39 -17.43 3.75
N ASP A 194 4.19 -17.38 5.07
CA ASP A 194 4.87 -18.29 6.00
C ASP A 194 4.52 -19.75 5.74
N ALA A 195 3.24 -20.06 5.52
CA ALA A 195 2.80 -21.40 5.16
C ALA A 195 3.41 -21.88 3.84
N LEU A 196 3.49 -21.00 2.83
CA LEU A 196 4.11 -21.29 1.55
C LEU A 196 5.61 -21.58 1.69
N LEU A 197 6.34 -20.74 2.43
CA LEU A 197 7.76 -20.91 2.66
C LEU A 197 8.04 -22.25 3.37
N ALA A 198 7.31 -22.55 4.44
CA ALA A 198 7.40 -23.81 5.15
C ALA A 198 7.10 -25.02 4.26
N GLU A 199 6.15 -24.92 3.33
CA GLU A 199 5.84 -25.97 2.36
C GLU A 199 7.01 -26.18 1.38
N ARG A 200 7.52 -25.10 0.78
CA ARG A 200 8.57 -25.17 -0.25
C ARG A 200 9.89 -25.68 0.32
N THR A 201 10.29 -25.21 1.51
CA THR A 201 11.53 -25.68 2.16
C THR A 201 11.43 -27.16 2.55
N ARG A 202 10.30 -27.61 3.12
CA ARG A 202 10.12 -29.06 3.42
C ARG A 202 10.15 -29.93 2.18
N ALA A 203 9.56 -29.44 1.08
CA ALA A 203 9.50 -30.20 -0.18
C ALA A 203 10.87 -30.35 -0.85
N THR A 204 11.77 -29.39 -0.68
CA THR A 204 13.06 -29.34 -1.39
C THR A 204 14.27 -29.57 -0.49
N GLY A 205 14.14 -29.36 0.82
CA GLY A 205 15.25 -29.36 1.77
C GLY A 205 16.18 -28.15 1.63
N ALA A 206 15.88 -27.19 0.74
CA ALA A 206 16.66 -25.96 0.57
C ALA A 206 16.11 -24.86 1.48
N ALA A 207 17.00 -24.13 2.16
CA ALA A 207 16.61 -22.95 2.95
C ALA A 207 16.23 -21.78 2.04
N ILE A 208 15.41 -20.84 2.53
CA ILE A 208 14.95 -19.70 1.75
C ILE A 208 15.24 -18.39 2.49
N ALA A 209 15.84 -17.42 1.79
CA ALA A 209 15.89 -16.02 2.18
C ALA A 209 14.86 -15.23 1.35
N TYR A 210 13.72 -14.92 1.94
CA TYR A 210 12.62 -14.19 1.30
C TYR A 210 12.73 -12.70 1.62
N LEU A 211 13.09 -11.93 0.61
CA LEU A 211 13.17 -10.47 0.69
C LEU A 211 11.94 -9.83 0.07
N ASN A 212 11.22 -9.00 0.80
CA ASN A 212 10.12 -8.20 0.25
C ASN A 212 10.41 -6.70 0.34
N VAL A 213 9.94 -5.94 -0.64
CA VAL A 213 10.09 -4.48 -0.67
C VAL A 213 9.22 -3.81 0.40
N VAL A 214 9.67 -2.66 0.89
CA VAL A 214 8.90 -1.78 1.80
C VAL A 214 8.52 -0.51 1.06
N GLY A 215 7.29 -0.05 1.23
CA GLY A 215 6.86 1.26 0.78
C GLY A 215 5.50 1.30 0.13
N GLY A 216 5.02 2.52 -0.14
CA GLY A 216 3.80 2.79 -0.89
C GLY A 216 4.11 3.15 -2.34
N GLN A 217 3.31 2.64 -3.27
CA GLN A 217 3.36 2.99 -4.68
C GLN A 217 1.95 3.11 -5.25
N ASP A 218 1.51 4.35 -5.52
CA ASP A 218 0.13 4.67 -5.90
C ASP A 218 -0.90 4.09 -4.90
N ALA A 219 -1.69 3.11 -5.30
CA ALA A 219 -2.62 2.41 -4.42
C ALA A 219 -2.00 1.18 -3.74
N LEU A 220 -0.82 0.72 -4.12
CA LEU A 220 -0.21 -0.46 -3.51
C LEU A 220 0.68 -0.07 -2.33
N VAL A 221 0.64 -0.88 -1.29
CA VAL A 221 1.54 -0.77 -0.15
C VAL A 221 2.25 -2.10 0.03
N PHE A 222 3.54 -2.05 0.28
CA PHE A 222 4.41 -3.21 0.47
C PHE A 222 4.91 -3.19 1.91
N ASP A 223 4.67 -4.28 2.59
CA ASP A 223 4.93 -4.42 4.01
C ASP A 223 6.38 -4.75 4.37
N GLY A 224 7.18 -5.15 3.39
CA GLY A 224 8.47 -5.75 3.71
C GLY A 224 8.26 -7.06 4.45
N ALA A 225 8.30 -7.06 5.78
CA ALA A 225 8.14 -8.25 6.59
C ALA A 225 8.91 -9.44 5.98
N SER A 226 10.17 -9.19 5.64
CA SER A 226 11.07 -10.20 5.07
C SER A 226 11.33 -11.30 6.09
N VAL A 227 11.42 -12.53 5.62
CA VAL A 227 11.57 -13.72 6.47
C VAL A 227 12.68 -14.62 5.94
N VAL A 228 13.20 -15.47 6.80
CA VAL A 228 14.03 -16.58 6.39
C VAL A 228 13.37 -17.89 6.81
N ALA A 229 13.58 -18.95 6.03
CA ALA A 229 13.05 -20.27 6.34
C ALA A 229 14.16 -21.32 6.23
N ASP A 230 14.29 -22.13 7.26
CA ASP A 230 15.24 -23.23 7.32
C ASP A 230 14.81 -24.37 6.40
N GLY A 231 15.74 -25.24 6.01
CA GLY A 231 15.47 -26.39 5.15
C GLY A 231 14.46 -27.40 5.72
N ASP A 232 14.18 -27.36 7.02
CA ASP A 232 13.20 -28.22 7.71
C ASP A 232 11.77 -27.63 7.72
N GLY A 233 11.59 -26.39 7.25
CA GLY A 233 10.31 -25.69 7.21
C GLY A 233 10.05 -24.76 8.39
N THR A 234 11.02 -24.51 9.24
CA THR A 234 10.92 -23.51 10.30
C THR A 234 11.07 -22.11 9.68
N VAL A 235 10.08 -21.24 9.89
CA VAL A 235 10.07 -19.87 9.37
C VAL A 235 10.37 -18.90 10.50
N HIS A 236 11.25 -17.95 10.24
CA HIS A 236 11.67 -16.94 11.21
C HIS A 236 11.43 -15.52 10.68
N PRO A 237 10.74 -14.65 11.45
CA PRO A 237 10.62 -13.25 11.10
C PRO A 237 12.01 -12.60 11.12
N ALA A 238 12.34 -11.94 10.05
CA ALA A 238 13.65 -11.36 9.87
C ALA A 238 13.62 -9.84 9.82
N ALA A 239 12.46 -9.24 9.52
CA ALA A 239 12.28 -7.80 9.33
C ALA A 239 10.96 -7.30 9.92
N VAL A 240 10.98 -6.13 10.55
CA VAL A 240 9.77 -5.43 11.03
C VAL A 240 8.92 -4.99 9.85
N ALA A 241 7.61 -5.24 9.93
CA ALA A 241 6.68 -4.83 8.88
C ALA A 241 6.64 -3.30 8.72
N PHE A 242 6.61 -2.83 7.45
CA PHE A 242 6.55 -1.42 7.04
C PHE A 242 7.77 -0.56 7.43
N ALA A 243 8.85 -1.18 7.91
CA ALA A 243 10.10 -0.49 8.24
C ALA A 243 11.21 -0.82 7.24
N GLU A 244 11.87 0.23 6.74
CA GLU A 244 13.11 0.05 5.97
C GLU A 244 14.23 -0.28 6.95
N GLN A 245 14.89 -1.41 6.80
CA GLN A 245 15.94 -1.83 7.72
C GLN A 245 16.99 -2.71 7.02
N TRP A 246 18.14 -2.80 7.68
CA TRP A 246 19.20 -3.70 7.33
C TRP A 246 19.00 -5.03 8.05
N LEU A 247 19.03 -6.08 7.28
CA LEU A 247 18.97 -7.42 7.79
C LEU A 247 20.28 -8.15 7.52
N VAL A 248 20.98 -8.51 8.58
CA VAL A 248 22.14 -9.38 8.50
C VAL A 248 21.74 -10.72 9.08
N VAL A 249 21.72 -11.76 8.25
CA VAL A 249 21.47 -13.13 8.65
C VAL A 249 22.72 -13.97 8.38
N GLU A 250 23.01 -14.89 9.28
CA GLU A 250 24.08 -15.85 9.14
C GLU A 250 23.47 -17.20 8.74
N TYR A 251 24.04 -17.86 7.73
CA TYR A 251 23.58 -19.16 7.25
C TYR A 251 24.60 -20.24 7.58
N ALA A 252 24.14 -21.35 8.20
CA ALA A 252 24.92 -22.53 8.51
C ALA A 252 24.64 -23.61 7.44
N PRO A 253 25.55 -23.82 6.47
CA PRO A 253 25.31 -24.73 5.34
C PRO A 253 25.10 -26.17 5.77
N ASP A 254 25.92 -26.67 6.69
CA ASP A 254 25.86 -28.07 7.16
C ASP A 254 24.50 -28.41 7.78
N GLU A 255 23.84 -27.43 8.39
CA GLU A 255 22.55 -27.60 9.05
C GLU A 255 21.38 -27.11 8.18
N ARG A 256 21.66 -26.44 7.04
CA ARG A 256 20.70 -25.78 6.15
C ARG A 256 19.74 -24.85 6.89
N ARG A 257 20.27 -24.10 7.83
CA ARG A 257 19.48 -23.16 8.65
C ARG A 257 20.16 -21.82 8.84
N PHE A 258 19.32 -20.84 9.19
CA PHE A 258 19.78 -19.52 9.55
C PHE A 258 20.09 -19.43 11.04
N MET A 259 21.20 -18.77 11.37
CA MET A 259 21.61 -18.54 12.74
C MET A 259 21.18 -17.12 13.14
N PRO A 260 20.24 -16.98 14.08
CA PRO A 260 19.79 -15.66 14.48
C PRO A 260 20.87 -14.98 15.33
N ARG A 261 21.22 -13.74 14.95
CA ARG A 261 21.85 -12.84 15.91
C ARG A 261 20.80 -12.19 16.80
N VAL A 262 19.69 -11.78 16.22
CA VAL A 262 18.47 -11.34 16.92
C VAL A 262 17.32 -11.56 15.95
N TRP A 263 16.34 -12.38 16.29
CA TRP A 263 15.06 -12.37 15.57
C TRP A 263 14.30 -11.11 15.98
N VAL A 264 13.64 -10.49 15.02
CA VAL A 264 12.90 -9.27 15.28
C VAL A 264 11.62 -9.60 16.02
N ASP A 265 11.42 -8.98 17.18
CA ASP A 265 10.10 -8.88 17.80
C ASP A 265 9.37 -7.72 17.11
N ASP A 266 8.37 -8.04 16.32
CA ASP A 266 7.60 -7.05 15.51
C ASP A 266 6.59 -6.27 16.36
N GLY A 267 6.50 -6.59 17.66
CA GLY A 267 5.58 -5.96 18.59
C GLY A 267 4.12 -6.32 18.29
N ASP A 268 3.26 -5.30 18.17
CA ASP A 268 1.85 -5.52 17.85
C ASP A 268 1.66 -5.84 16.35
N GLU A 269 1.41 -7.11 16.04
CA GLU A 269 1.05 -7.62 14.71
C GLU A 269 -0.46 -7.82 14.55
N SER A 270 -1.27 -7.24 15.40
CA SER A 270 -2.72 -7.28 15.24
C SER A 270 -3.14 -6.75 13.85
N VAL A 271 -4.28 -7.21 13.38
CA VAL A 271 -4.84 -6.77 12.08
C VAL A 271 -4.96 -5.25 12.03
N ASP A 272 -5.32 -4.61 13.13
CA ASP A 272 -5.48 -3.17 13.22
C ASP A 272 -4.11 -2.45 13.20
N ALA A 273 -3.11 -2.96 13.90
CA ALA A 273 -1.74 -2.43 13.89
C ALA A 273 -1.13 -2.46 12.49
N LEU A 274 -1.23 -3.60 11.81
CA LEU A 274 -0.73 -3.75 10.44
C LEU A 274 -1.49 -2.87 9.45
N ALA A 275 -2.82 -2.79 9.55
CA ALA A 275 -3.63 -1.92 8.70
C ALA A 275 -3.27 -0.44 8.93
N TRP A 276 -3.07 -0.03 10.19
CA TRP A 276 -2.63 1.33 10.52
C TRP A 276 -1.29 1.67 9.88
N ARG A 277 -0.29 0.80 10.04
CA ARG A 277 1.04 0.98 9.44
C ARG A 277 0.96 1.03 7.91
N ALA A 278 0.10 0.19 7.30
CA ALA A 278 -0.10 0.18 5.86
C ALA A 278 -0.66 1.50 5.33
N VAL A 279 -1.75 2.01 5.92
CA VAL A 279 -2.35 3.27 5.47
C VAL A 279 -1.45 4.47 5.74
N THR A 280 -0.76 4.49 6.87
CA THR A 280 0.22 5.53 7.24
C THR A 280 1.39 5.54 6.26
N ARG A 281 1.94 4.37 5.94
CA ARG A 281 3.02 4.23 4.94
C ARG A 281 2.55 4.66 3.55
N GLY A 282 1.33 4.31 3.16
CA GLY A 282 0.73 4.74 1.90
C GLY A 282 0.67 6.26 1.77
N VAL A 283 0.17 6.97 2.79
CA VAL A 283 0.13 8.44 2.83
C VAL A 283 1.54 9.03 2.78
N GLN A 284 2.46 8.54 3.63
CA GLN A 284 3.82 9.03 3.72
C GLN A 284 4.55 8.95 2.38
N ASP A 285 4.52 7.79 1.75
CA ASP A 285 5.26 7.56 0.51
C ASP A 285 4.60 8.26 -0.68
N TYR A 286 3.26 8.31 -0.73
CA TYR A 286 2.58 9.06 -1.78
C TYR A 286 2.94 10.55 -1.72
N CYS A 287 2.90 11.15 -0.54
CA CYS A 287 3.30 12.55 -0.37
C CYS A 287 4.78 12.75 -0.71
N ARG A 288 5.67 11.95 -0.13
CA ARG A 288 7.12 12.06 -0.33
C ARG A 288 7.52 11.89 -1.80
N LYS A 289 7.00 10.87 -2.48
CA LYS A 289 7.34 10.55 -3.86
C LYS A 289 6.81 11.58 -4.86
N ASN A 290 5.68 12.21 -4.55
CA ASN A 290 5.11 13.29 -5.36
C ASN A 290 5.62 14.70 -4.96
N GLY A 291 6.50 14.81 -3.96
CA GLY A 291 7.08 16.07 -3.54
C GLY A 291 6.16 16.96 -2.69
N PHE A 292 5.09 16.38 -2.11
CA PHE A 292 4.22 17.11 -1.19
C PHE A 292 4.79 17.08 0.22
N GLY A 293 5.32 18.21 0.67
CA GLY A 293 5.83 18.37 2.04
C GLY A 293 4.73 18.66 3.07
N LYS A 294 3.51 19.00 2.64
CA LYS A 294 2.38 19.36 3.50
C LYS A 294 1.08 18.76 3.01
N VAL A 295 0.12 18.58 3.94
CA VAL A 295 -1.23 18.12 3.63
C VAL A 295 -2.30 18.97 4.27
N TRP A 296 -3.48 18.99 3.64
CA TRP A 296 -4.71 19.61 4.13
C TRP A 296 -5.74 18.54 4.41
N VAL A 297 -6.47 18.67 5.50
CA VAL A 297 -7.55 17.76 5.89
C VAL A 297 -8.80 18.57 6.23
N GLY A 298 -9.92 18.31 5.54
CA GLY A 298 -11.22 18.85 5.95
C GLY A 298 -11.68 18.12 7.22
N LEU A 299 -11.77 18.83 8.34
CA LEU A 299 -12.11 18.24 9.63
C LEU A 299 -13.54 18.60 10.05
N SER A 300 -14.44 17.63 9.94
CA SER A 300 -15.87 17.81 10.22
C SER A 300 -16.26 17.55 11.67
N GLY A 301 -15.36 16.98 12.49
CA GLY A 301 -15.68 16.43 13.81
C GLY A 301 -16.35 15.05 13.74
N GLY A 302 -16.45 14.43 12.55
CA GLY A 302 -16.86 13.05 12.35
C GLY A 302 -15.68 12.09 12.35
N ILE A 303 -15.97 10.78 12.52
CA ILE A 303 -14.95 9.75 12.75
C ILE A 303 -13.98 9.60 11.57
N ASP A 304 -14.45 9.70 10.32
CA ASP A 304 -13.61 9.51 9.13
C ASP A 304 -12.55 10.61 9.03
N SER A 305 -12.97 11.86 9.13
CA SER A 305 -12.04 13.00 9.10
C SER A 305 -11.09 12.99 10.30
N ALA A 306 -11.56 12.55 11.45
CA ALA A 306 -10.73 12.38 12.65
C ALA A 306 -9.66 11.31 12.47
N LEU A 307 -10.01 10.17 11.85
CA LEU A 307 -9.07 9.10 11.56
C LEU A 307 -8.04 9.53 10.51
N VAL A 308 -8.47 10.21 9.42
CA VAL A 308 -7.56 10.75 8.40
C VAL A 308 -6.58 11.75 9.00
N LEU A 309 -7.03 12.62 9.91
CA LEU A 309 -6.15 13.58 10.60
C LEU A 309 -5.08 12.85 11.42
N ALA A 310 -5.46 11.83 12.19
CA ALA A 310 -4.51 11.04 12.98
C ALA A 310 -3.50 10.30 12.09
N ILE A 311 -3.96 9.66 10.99
CA ILE A 311 -3.10 9.02 10.00
C ILE A 311 -2.12 10.02 9.37
N ALA A 312 -2.60 11.21 9.01
CA ALA A 312 -1.76 12.25 8.40
C ALA A 312 -0.65 12.72 9.36
N VAL A 313 -0.97 12.88 10.63
CA VAL A 313 0.02 13.26 11.66
C VAL A 313 1.06 12.16 11.88
N ASP A 314 0.63 10.91 11.98
CA ASP A 314 1.56 9.79 12.15
C ASP A 314 2.46 9.58 10.90
N ALA A 315 1.93 9.91 9.70
CA ALA A 315 2.67 9.80 8.45
C ALA A 315 3.70 10.93 8.23
N LEU A 316 3.36 12.16 8.60
CA LEU A 316 4.10 13.35 8.15
C LEU A 316 4.58 14.26 9.31
N GLY A 317 4.10 14.05 10.52
CA GLY A 317 4.30 14.94 11.66
C GLY A 317 3.30 16.11 11.68
N ALA A 318 2.93 16.57 12.87
CA ALA A 318 1.90 17.60 13.09
C ALA A 318 2.19 18.93 12.35
N ASP A 319 3.45 19.35 12.27
CA ASP A 319 3.87 20.60 11.61
C ASP A 319 3.59 20.60 10.10
N ASN A 320 3.41 19.42 9.49
CA ASN A 320 3.15 19.25 8.07
C ASN A 320 1.67 19.02 7.75
N VAL A 321 0.80 19.09 8.76
CA VAL A 321 -0.64 18.86 8.62
C VAL A 321 -1.41 20.12 9.01
N THR A 322 -2.36 20.54 8.18
CA THR A 322 -3.29 21.62 8.51
C THR A 322 -4.71 21.09 8.41
N ALA A 323 -5.45 21.16 9.51
CA ALA A 323 -6.87 20.86 9.55
C ALA A 323 -7.69 22.10 9.22
N VAL A 324 -8.78 21.93 8.45
CA VAL A 324 -9.70 23.00 8.10
C VAL A 324 -11.11 22.58 8.46
N ARG A 325 -11.75 23.29 9.38
CA ARG A 325 -13.20 23.13 9.58
C ARG A 325 -13.97 24.11 8.71
N LEU A 326 -15.06 23.61 8.13
CA LEU A 326 -15.88 24.35 7.17
C LEU A 326 -17.35 24.34 7.65
N PRO A 327 -17.65 25.10 8.71
CA PRO A 327 -18.99 25.09 9.28
C PRO A 327 -20.04 25.68 8.34
N SER A 328 -21.25 25.12 8.41
CA SER A 328 -22.47 25.65 7.84
C SER A 328 -23.49 25.90 8.94
N ARG A 329 -24.67 26.44 8.59
CA ARG A 329 -25.81 26.60 9.51
C ARG A 329 -26.28 25.27 10.15
N TYR A 330 -25.97 24.13 9.55
CA TYR A 330 -26.34 22.80 10.01
C TYR A 330 -25.26 22.13 10.87
N THR A 331 -24.05 22.70 10.90
CA THR A 331 -22.93 22.14 11.67
C THR A 331 -23.17 22.34 13.17
N SER A 332 -23.21 21.25 13.92
CA SER A 332 -23.44 21.29 15.36
C SER A 332 -22.27 21.95 16.11
N GLY A 333 -22.56 22.59 17.24
CA GLY A 333 -21.52 23.09 18.14
C GLY A 333 -20.56 21.99 18.57
N LEU A 334 -21.10 20.80 18.91
CA LEU A 334 -20.32 19.64 19.31
C LEU A 334 -19.30 19.23 18.22
N SER A 335 -19.66 19.25 16.95
CA SER A 335 -18.74 18.92 15.86
C SER A 335 -17.56 19.89 15.80
N ASN A 336 -17.82 21.18 16.01
CA ASN A 336 -16.76 22.20 16.05
C ASN A 336 -15.85 22.03 17.26
N ASP A 337 -16.40 21.70 18.43
CA ASP A 337 -15.64 21.51 19.67
C ASP A 337 -14.75 20.26 19.57
N LEU A 338 -15.28 19.14 19.07
CA LEU A 338 -14.54 17.89 18.89
C LEU A 338 -13.39 18.03 17.87
N ALA A 339 -13.60 18.80 16.78
CA ALA A 339 -12.54 19.12 15.85
C ALA A 339 -11.40 19.93 16.49
N ALA A 340 -11.74 20.91 17.33
CA ALA A 340 -10.76 21.70 18.06
C ALA A 340 -10.02 20.87 19.12
N GLU A 341 -10.73 20.03 19.87
CA GLU A 341 -10.17 19.10 20.87
C GLU A 341 -9.13 18.17 20.22
N GLN A 342 -9.47 17.56 19.08
CA GLN A 342 -8.55 16.66 18.38
C GLN A 342 -7.30 17.38 17.87
N CYS A 343 -7.47 18.56 17.28
CA CYS A 343 -6.32 19.35 16.82
C CYS A 343 -5.39 19.73 17.98
N ALA A 344 -5.93 20.08 19.14
CA ALA A 344 -5.16 20.35 20.35
C ALA A 344 -4.39 19.11 20.84
N ALA A 345 -5.05 17.95 20.85
CA ALA A 345 -4.45 16.67 21.26
C ALA A 345 -3.29 16.24 20.32
N LEU A 346 -3.40 16.52 19.02
CA LEU A 346 -2.40 16.17 18.00
C LEU A 346 -1.36 17.29 17.76
N GLY A 347 -1.52 18.49 18.32
CA GLY A 347 -0.66 19.63 18.06
C GLY A 347 -0.78 20.19 16.62
N VAL A 348 -1.93 20.00 15.99
CA VAL A 348 -2.17 20.38 14.60
C VAL A 348 -2.81 21.76 14.51
N LYS A 349 -2.36 22.55 13.52
CA LYS A 349 -2.97 23.85 13.21
C LYS A 349 -4.40 23.65 12.69
N LEU A 350 -5.38 24.35 13.30
CA LEU A 350 -6.77 24.38 12.89
C LEU A 350 -7.12 25.73 12.25
N GLU A 351 -7.55 25.71 11.00
CA GLU A 351 -8.15 26.86 10.32
C GLU A 351 -9.68 26.74 10.28
N THR A 352 -10.36 27.89 10.14
CA THR A 352 -11.82 27.92 10.03
C THR A 352 -12.25 28.76 8.85
N VAL A 353 -13.04 28.17 7.95
CA VAL A 353 -13.60 28.86 6.79
C VAL A 353 -15.10 28.54 6.71
N ALA A 354 -15.97 29.51 7.02
CA ALA A 354 -17.41 29.32 6.88
C ALA A 354 -17.81 29.17 5.41
N ILE A 355 -18.67 28.20 5.10
CA ILE A 355 -19.11 27.97 3.71
C ILE A 355 -20.27 28.88 3.31
N GLU A 356 -20.97 29.53 4.25
CA GLU A 356 -22.20 30.27 4.01
C GLU A 356 -22.09 31.31 2.89
N PRO A 357 -21.04 32.17 2.83
CA PRO A 357 -20.96 33.15 1.75
C PRO A 357 -20.88 32.51 0.36
N ALA A 358 -20.17 31.40 0.21
CA ALA A 358 -20.09 30.68 -1.05
C ALA A 358 -21.41 29.98 -1.37
N PHE A 359 -22.00 29.32 -0.40
CA PHE A 359 -23.27 28.61 -0.54
C PHE A 359 -24.42 29.55 -0.92
N GLU A 360 -24.56 30.67 -0.23
CA GLU A 360 -25.57 31.70 -0.54
C GLU A 360 -25.34 32.34 -1.93
N GLY A 361 -24.09 32.56 -2.31
CA GLY A 361 -23.74 33.03 -3.65
C GLY A 361 -24.20 32.07 -4.76
N PHE A 362 -24.02 30.76 -4.57
CA PHE A 362 -24.54 29.74 -5.50
C PHE A 362 -26.07 29.73 -5.52
N LEU A 363 -26.73 29.77 -4.38
CA LEU A 363 -28.20 29.80 -4.30
C LEU A 363 -28.78 31.04 -4.98
N ALA A 364 -28.16 32.20 -4.78
CA ALA A 364 -28.57 33.44 -5.46
C ALA A 364 -28.41 33.34 -6.99
N ALA A 365 -27.30 32.82 -7.46
CA ALA A 365 -27.04 32.64 -8.89
C ALA A 365 -28.00 31.64 -9.54
N LEU A 366 -28.38 30.57 -8.85
CA LEU A 366 -29.26 29.51 -9.34
C LEU A 366 -30.76 29.81 -9.08
N GLY A 367 -31.07 30.75 -8.20
CA GLY A 367 -32.42 31.08 -7.78
C GLY A 367 -33.43 31.29 -8.94
N PRO A 368 -33.10 32.00 -10.03
CA PRO A 368 -34.01 32.11 -11.18
C PRO A 368 -34.35 30.78 -11.86
N MET A 369 -33.39 29.84 -11.85
CA MET A 369 -33.57 28.48 -12.42
C MET A 369 -34.31 27.54 -11.48
N PHE A 370 -34.21 27.74 -10.18
CA PHE A 370 -34.83 26.93 -9.15
C PHE A 370 -36.22 27.44 -8.74
N ALA A 371 -36.70 28.50 -9.38
CA ALA A 371 -38.03 29.06 -9.07
C ALA A 371 -39.14 28.00 -9.24
N GLY A 372 -39.93 27.80 -8.16
CA GLY A 372 -41.00 26.79 -8.13
C GLY A 372 -40.58 25.39 -7.77
N THR A 373 -39.31 25.13 -7.50
CA THR A 373 -38.83 23.84 -6.92
C THR A 373 -38.76 23.90 -5.40
N THR A 374 -38.69 22.74 -4.75
CA THR A 374 -38.42 22.62 -3.32
C THR A 374 -36.98 22.15 -3.11
N PRO A 375 -36.30 22.58 -2.03
CA PRO A 375 -34.98 22.08 -1.69
C PRO A 375 -34.93 20.56 -1.55
N ASP A 376 -33.86 19.95 -2.09
CA ASP A 376 -33.65 18.50 -2.06
C ASP A 376 -32.14 18.16 -1.91
N LEU A 377 -31.71 17.00 -2.38
CA LEU A 377 -30.30 16.61 -2.40
C LEU A 377 -29.38 17.57 -3.18
N THR A 378 -29.94 18.46 -4.01
CA THR A 378 -29.16 19.44 -4.77
C THR A 378 -28.47 20.42 -3.85
N GLU A 379 -29.19 20.96 -2.86
CA GLU A 379 -28.65 21.91 -1.89
C GLU A 379 -27.68 21.23 -0.92
N GLU A 380 -27.93 19.97 -0.52
CA GLU A 380 -27.00 19.17 0.29
C GLU A 380 -25.67 18.98 -0.48
N ASN A 381 -25.74 18.53 -1.74
CA ASN A 381 -24.58 18.36 -2.60
C ASN A 381 -23.84 19.69 -2.89
N LEU A 382 -24.56 20.79 -2.98
CA LEU A 382 -23.97 22.12 -3.19
C LEU A 382 -23.10 22.54 -2.01
N GLN A 383 -23.56 22.29 -0.77
CA GLN A 383 -22.74 22.53 0.43
C GLN A 383 -21.45 21.72 0.41
N SER A 384 -21.53 20.42 0.05
CA SER A 384 -20.36 19.55 -0.07
C SER A 384 -19.37 20.09 -1.12
N ARG A 385 -19.87 20.55 -2.27
CA ARG A 385 -19.04 21.17 -3.32
C ARG A 385 -18.42 22.51 -2.90
N CYS A 386 -19.13 23.35 -2.15
CA CYS A 386 -18.54 24.54 -1.55
C CYS A 386 -17.32 24.18 -0.68
N ARG A 387 -17.45 23.15 0.19
CA ARG A 387 -16.32 22.66 0.99
C ARG A 387 -15.16 22.18 0.14
N GLY A 388 -15.44 21.36 -0.86
CA GLY A 388 -14.42 20.88 -1.79
C GLY A 388 -13.68 22.00 -2.52
N ALA A 389 -14.40 22.97 -3.05
CA ALA A 389 -13.82 24.12 -3.75
C ALA A 389 -12.93 24.97 -2.82
N LEU A 390 -13.37 25.26 -1.60
CA LEU A 390 -12.60 26.02 -0.62
C LEU A 390 -11.31 25.28 -0.21
N LEU A 391 -11.39 23.99 0.06
CA LEU A 391 -10.23 23.16 0.40
C LEU A 391 -9.22 23.10 -0.75
N MET A 392 -9.68 22.92 -1.98
CA MET A 392 -8.81 22.93 -3.15
C MET A 392 -8.17 24.29 -3.39
N ALA A 393 -8.89 25.38 -3.14
CA ALA A 393 -8.33 26.74 -3.24
C ALA A 393 -7.19 26.95 -2.23
N LEU A 394 -7.33 26.46 -0.99
CA LEU A 394 -6.27 26.50 0.02
C LEU A 394 -5.06 25.67 -0.42
N SER A 395 -5.29 24.43 -0.85
CA SER A 395 -4.26 23.54 -1.37
C SER A 395 -3.48 24.18 -2.53
N ASN A 396 -4.17 24.80 -3.48
CA ASN A 396 -3.55 25.46 -4.63
C ASN A 396 -2.77 26.72 -4.21
N LYS A 397 -3.33 27.53 -3.30
CA LYS A 397 -2.73 28.81 -2.91
C LYS A 397 -1.48 28.65 -2.07
N PHE A 398 -1.49 27.69 -1.13
CA PHE A 398 -0.44 27.52 -0.12
C PHE A 398 0.43 26.28 -0.36
N GLY A 399 0.14 25.52 -1.41
CA GLY A 399 0.76 24.21 -1.65
C GLY A 399 0.22 23.13 -0.71
N GLY A 400 0.69 21.91 -0.89
CA GLY A 400 0.25 20.75 -0.11
C GLY A 400 -0.87 19.95 -0.77
N LEU A 401 -0.98 18.69 -0.39
CA LEU A 401 -1.96 17.75 -0.92
C LEU A 401 -3.23 17.79 -0.06
N LEU A 402 -4.40 17.86 -0.67
CA LEU A 402 -5.67 17.63 0.04
C LEU A 402 -5.91 16.12 0.17
N LEU A 403 -6.09 15.64 1.42
CA LEU A 403 -6.51 14.27 1.69
C LEU A 403 -8.04 14.21 1.76
N THR A 404 -8.63 13.20 1.10
CA THR A 404 -10.08 12.95 1.19
C THR A 404 -10.39 12.07 2.40
N THR A 405 -11.62 12.09 2.88
CA THR A 405 -12.02 11.39 4.10
C THR A 405 -13.04 10.27 3.85
N GLY A 406 -13.40 10.00 2.59
CA GLY A 406 -14.33 8.93 2.23
C GLY A 406 -13.75 7.54 2.49
N ASN A 407 -14.58 6.61 2.96
CA ASN A 407 -14.23 5.23 3.27
C ASN A 407 -14.80 4.23 2.24
N LYS A 408 -14.41 2.96 2.33
CA LYS A 408 -14.81 1.90 1.39
C LYS A 408 -16.32 1.70 1.32
N SER A 409 -17.02 1.77 2.45
CA SER A 409 -18.48 1.59 2.52
C SER A 409 -19.21 2.71 1.78
N GLU A 410 -18.80 3.95 1.97
CA GLU A 410 -19.36 5.13 1.30
C GLU A 410 -19.10 5.09 -0.21
N TYR A 411 -17.86 4.78 -0.64
CA TYR A 411 -17.52 4.59 -2.05
C TYR A 411 -18.30 3.43 -2.69
N ALA A 412 -18.52 2.33 -1.95
CA ALA A 412 -19.26 1.19 -2.45
C ALA A 412 -20.69 1.56 -2.85
N VAL A 413 -21.42 2.21 -1.96
CA VAL A 413 -22.83 2.54 -2.15
C VAL A 413 -23.05 3.92 -2.79
N GLY A 414 -21.97 4.68 -3.04
CA GLY A 414 -22.03 6.02 -3.63
C GLY A 414 -22.56 7.09 -2.70
N TYR A 415 -22.47 6.89 -1.39
CA TYR A 415 -22.79 7.88 -0.37
C TYR A 415 -21.65 8.91 -0.26
N ALA A 416 -21.44 9.61 -1.36
CA ALA A 416 -20.38 10.59 -1.55
C ALA A 416 -20.76 11.57 -2.66
N THR A 417 -20.31 12.81 -2.54
CA THR A 417 -20.58 13.88 -3.53
C THR A 417 -19.36 14.12 -4.40
N ILE A 418 -19.53 13.91 -5.72
CA ILE A 418 -18.49 14.23 -6.70
C ILE A 418 -18.19 15.73 -6.66
N TYR A 419 -16.90 16.08 -6.68
CA TYR A 419 -16.39 17.43 -6.51
C TYR A 419 -16.72 18.08 -5.16
N GLY A 420 -17.21 17.30 -4.19
CA GLY A 420 -17.45 17.70 -2.81
C GLY A 420 -16.49 17.00 -1.85
N ASP A 421 -16.97 16.10 -1.03
CA ASP A 421 -16.19 15.27 -0.09
C ASP A 421 -15.23 14.30 -0.79
N MET A 422 -15.45 14.00 -2.07
CA MET A 422 -14.49 13.25 -2.90
C MET A 422 -13.32 14.09 -3.40
N CYS A 423 -13.28 15.41 -3.18
CA CYS A 423 -12.16 16.26 -3.58
C CYS A 423 -10.89 15.94 -2.82
N GLY A 424 -9.79 15.79 -3.54
CA GLY A 424 -8.46 15.57 -2.99
C GLY A 424 -7.58 14.73 -3.88
N GLY A 425 -6.31 14.61 -3.52
CA GLY A 425 -5.31 13.89 -4.32
C GLY A 425 -4.97 12.51 -3.80
N TYR A 426 -5.38 12.17 -2.55
CA TYR A 426 -5.20 10.85 -1.97
C TYR A 426 -6.28 10.55 -0.94
N ALA A 427 -6.75 9.30 -0.89
CA ALA A 427 -7.87 8.84 -0.07
C ALA A 427 -7.40 7.77 0.94
N PRO A 428 -6.92 8.14 2.13
CA PRO A 428 -6.34 7.20 3.10
C PRO A 428 -7.28 6.06 3.50
N LEU A 429 -8.59 6.31 3.58
CA LEU A 429 -9.60 5.34 4.03
C LEU A 429 -10.29 4.60 2.87
N LYS A 430 -9.86 4.79 1.62
CA LYS A 430 -10.56 4.29 0.43
C LYS A 430 -10.86 2.79 0.47
N ASP A 431 -10.00 2.01 1.11
CA ASP A 431 -10.11 0.54 1.20
C ASP A 431 -10.35 0.04 2.63
N LEU A 432 -10.89 0.90 3.50
CA LEU A 432 -11.33 0.57 4.85
C LEU A 432 -12.86 0.68 4.96
N TYR A 433 -13.53 -0.38 5.38
CA TYR A 433 -14.96 -0.32 5.70
C TYR A 433 -15.22 0.56 6.91
N LYS A 434 -16.44 1.08 7.05
CA LYS A 434 -16.83 1.96 8.16
C LYS A 434 -16.60 1.30 9.53
N THR A 435 -16.91 0.02 9.65
CA THR A 435 -16.65 -0.78 10.85
C THR A 435 -15.17 -0.84 11.19
N GLU A 436 -14.30 -0.91 10.18
CA GLU A 436 -12.85 -0.90 10.32
C GLU A 436 -12.32 0.50 10.68
N VAL A 437 -12.94 1.57 10.16
CA VAL A 437 -12.65 2.94 10.58
C VAL A 437 -12.86 3.10 12.09
N PHE A 438 -13.97 2.54 12.62
CA PHE A 438 -14.22 2.52 14.07
C PHE A 438 -13.20 1.68 14.84
N ALA A 439 -12.84 0.49 14.33
CA ALA A 439 -11.85 -0.39 14.96
C ALA A 439 -10.48 0.29 15.05
N LEU A 440 -10.00 0.83 13.92
CA LEU A 440 -8.72 1.55 13.86
C LEU A 440 -8.69 2.81 14.74
N SER A 441 -9.80 3.54 14.82
CA SER A 441 -9.89 4.71 15.71
C SER A 441 -9.77 4.32 17.19
N LYS A 442 -10.38 3.22 17.58
CA LYS A 442 -10.26 2.66 18.94
C LYS A 442 -8.84 2.17 19.20
N TRP A 443 -8.28 1.39 18.27
CA TRP A 443 -6.93 0.88 18.38
C TRP A 443 -5.90 2.01 18.50
N ARG A 444 -5.99 3.04 17.65
CA ARG A 444 -5.06 4.19 17.70
C ARG A 444 -5.06 4.89 19.05
N ASN A 445 -6.19 4.95 19.72
CA ASN A 445 -6.32 5.52 21.07
C ASN A 445 -5.71 4.62 22.16
N THR A 446 -5.36 3.38 21.89
CA THR A 446 -4.62 2.51 22.83
C THR A 446 -3.10 2.66 22.72
N VAL A 447 -2.63 3.29 21.63
CA VAL A 447 -1.21 3.48 21.33
C VAL A 447 -0.76 4.88 21.74
N GLY A 448 0.39 5.00 22.41
CA GLY A 448 1.00 6.31 22.72
C GLY A 448 0.50 6.98 23.99
N GLY A 449 -0.27 6.31 24.81
CA GLY A 449 -0.62 6.71 26.18
C GLY A 449 -1.88 7.58 26.31
N ALA A 450 -2.07 8.64 25.51
CA ALA A 450 -3.27 9.49 25.56
C ALA A 450 -4.11 9.34 24.29
N PRO A 451 -5.46 9.32 24.39
CA PRO A 451 -6.33 9.32 23.22
C PRO A 451 -6.08 10.55 22.33
N VAL A 452 -5.90 10.33 21.03
CA VAL A 452 -5.73 11.41 20.03
C VAL A 452 -6.99 11.67 19.22
N ILE A 453 -7.94 10.74 19.24
CA ILE A 453 -9.27 10.89 18.66
C ILE A 453 -10.24 11.01 19.86
N PRO A 454 -10.97 12.12 20.01
CA PRO A 454 -11.86 12.29 21.15
C PRO A 454 -12.84 11.12 21.29
N PRO A 455 -13.01 10.52 22.47
CA PRO A 455 -13.93 9.39 22.67
C PRO A 455 -15.37 9.66 22.21
N ALA A 456 -15.82 10.92 22.30
CA ALA A 456 -17.14 11.33 21.84
C ALA A 456 -17.28 11.25 20.30
N VAL A 457 -16.19 11.40 19.53
CA VAL A 457 -16.20 11.18 18.07
C VAL A 457 -16.47 9.71 17.75
N ILE A 458 -15.86 8.79 18.51
CA ILE A 458 -16.03 7.34 18.32
C ILE A 458 -17.43 6.88 18.76
N ALA A 459 -18.01 7.51 19.80
CA ALA A 459 -19.28 7.10 20.36
C ALA A 459 -20.51 7.63 19.61
N ARG A 460 -20.38 8.74 18.87
CA ARG A 460 -21.53 9.36 18.19
C ARG A 460 -21.91 8.62 16.90
N PRO A 461 -23.21 8.59 16.54
CA PRO A 461 -23.66 8.07 15.25
C PRO A 461 -23.10 8.90 14.08
N PRO A 462 -22.71 8.26 12.96
CA PRO A 462 -22.28 8.98 11.75
C PRO A 462 -23.38 9.85 11.14
N SER A 463 -22.99 11.06 10.69
CA SER A 463 -23.88 12.01 10.02
C SER A 463 -23.06 12.93 9.11
N ALA A 464 -23.62 13.25 7.94
CA ALA A 464 -23.05 14.22 7.01
C ALA A 464 -23.31 15.69 7.41
N GLU A 465 -24.23 15.97 8.33
CA GLU A 465 -24.64 17.33 8.80
C GLU A 465 -24.92 18.32 7.65
N LEU A 466 -25.61 17.87 6.58
CA LEU A 466 -26.01 18.70 5.44
C LEU A 466 -27.46 19.20 5.56
N ARG A 467 -28.22 18.65 6.49
CA ARG A 467 -29.58 19.05 6.89
C ARG A 467 -29.82 18.79 8.36
N GLU A 468 -30.93 19.33 8.90
CA GLU A 468 -31.27 19.14 10.30
C GLU A 468 -31.50 17.67 10.69
N ASN A 469 -30.93 17.26 11.83
CA ASN A 469 -31.08 15.91 12.41
C ASN A 469 -30.73 14.74 11.49
N GLN A 470 -29.90 14.97 10.46
CA GLN A 470 -29.48 13.95 9.50
C GLN A 470 -28.69 12.83 10.18
N LYS A 471 -28.97 11.57 9.74
CA LYS A 471 -28.18 10.38 10.07
C LYS A 471 -27.95 9.57 8.80
N ASP A 472 -26.80 8.91 8.69
CA ASP A 472 -26.50 8.06 7.53
C ASP A 472 -27.52 6.93 7.38
N GLN A 473 -28.02 6.42 8.51
CA GLN A 473 -29.05 5.37 8.57
C GLN A 473 -30.43 5.80 8.01
N ASP A 474 -30.65 7.10 7.77
CA ASP A 474 -31.86 7.55 7.04
C ASP A 474 -31.90 6.99 5.60
N SER A 475 -30.73 6.70 5.03
CA SER A 475 -30.56 6.26 3.65
C SER A 475 -29.93 4.86 3.52
N LEU A 476 -29.09 4.47 4.47
CA LEU A 476 -28.29 3.24 4.44
C LEU A 476 -28.73 2.27 5.54
N PRO A 477 -28.52 0.94 5.34
CA PRO A 477 -28.59 -0.01 6.44
C PRO A 477 -27.59 0.34 7.55
N PRO A 478 -27.75 -0.18 8.79
CA PRO A 478 -26.69 -0.10 9.80
C PRO A 478 -25.36 -0.60 9.25
N TYR A 479 -24.26 0.07 9.61
CA TYR A 479 -22.95 -0.20 9.00
C TYR A 479 -22.41 -1.61 9.25
N ASP A 480 -22.74 -2.23 10.37
CA ASP A 480 -22.43 -3.65 10.65
C ASP A 480 -23.08 -4.60 9.63
N VAL A 481 -24.32 -4.32 9.24
CA VAL A 481 -25.04 -5.09 8.19
C VAL A 481 -24.51 -4.72 6.80
N LEU A 482 -24.35 -3.42 6.52
CA LEU A 482 -23.87 -2.94 5.23
C LEU A 482 -22.50 -3.51 4.89
N ASP A 483 -21.55 -3.38 5.81
CA ASP A 483 -20.17 -3.80 5.60
C ASP A 483 -20.05 -5.32 5.50
N ALA A 484 -20.85 -6.07 6.27
CA ALA A 484 -20.90 -7.52 6.17
C ALA A 484 -21.41 -8.01 4.80
N ILE A 485 -22.40 -7.33 4.20
CA ILE A 485 -22.86 -7.60 2.83
C ILE A 485 -21.80 -7.21 1.81
N LEU A 486 -21.20 -6.03 1.97
CA LEU A 486 -20.15 -5.55 1.06
C LEU A 486 -18.90 -6.44 1.08
N LEU A 487 -18.45 -6.88 2.26
CA LEU A 487 -17.33 -7.82 2.40
C LEU A 487 -17.58 -9.11 1.61
N ARG A 488 -18.80 -9.68 1.72
CA ARG A 488 -19.18 -10.89 1.00
C ARG A 488 -19.23 -10.66 -0.51
N HIS A 489 -19.85 -9.56 -0.94
CA HIS A 489 -20.03 -9.27 -2.36
C HIS A 489 -18.76 -8.79 -3.05
N VAL A 490 -17.99 -7.88 -2.41
CA VAL A 490 -16.82 -7.23 -3.03
C VAL A 490 -15.55 -8.04 -2.83
N ASP A 491 -15.23 -8.43 -1.58
CA ASP A 491 -13.97 -9.10 -1.27
C ASP A 491 -14.03 -10.62 -1.49
N GLN A 492 -15.21 -11.25 -1.24
CA GLN A 492 -15.41 -12.70 -1.35
C GLN A 492 -16.15 -13.11 -2.64
N GLU A 493 -16.60 -12.15 -3.45
CA GLU A 493 -17.31 -12.37 -4.73
C GLU A 493 -18.55 -13.26 -4.62
N GLN A 494 -19.19 -13.29 -3.44
CA GLN A 494 -20.40 -14.08 -3.24
C GLN A 494 -21.57 -13.51 -4.05
N SER A 495 -22.38 -14.43 -4.59
CA SER A 495 -23.63 -14.11 -5.26
C SER A 495 -24.69 -13.60 -4.27
N ARG A 496 -25.75 -12.99 -4.82
CA ARG A 496 -26.91 -12.58 -4.06
C ARG A 496 -27.48 -13.72 -3.21
N GLU A 497 -27.62 -14.89 -3.82
CA GLU A 497 -28.21 -16.10 -3.21
C GLU A 497 -27.37 -16.58 -2.03
N GLU A 498 -26.05 -16.60 -2.17
CA GLU A 498 -25.12 -16.98 -1.10
C GLU A 498 -25.17 -15.99 0.08
N ILE A 499 -25.30 -14.69 -0.20
CA ILE A 499 -25.41 -13.67 0.84
C ILE A 499 -26.74 -13.79 1.58
N VAL A 500 -27.85 -14.02 0.88
CA VAL A 500 -29.17 -14.24 1.51
C VAL A 500 -29.16 -15.55 2.31
N ALA A 501 -28.54 -16.62 1.79
CA ALA A 501 -28.39 -17.89 2.51
C ALA A 501 -27.55 -17.76 3.78
N ALA A 502 -26.65 -16.77 3.84
CA ALA A 502 -25.87 -16.45 5.04
C ALA A 502 -26.69 -15.70 6.12
N GLY A 503 -27.98 -15.44 5.90
CA GLY A 503 -28.92 -14.90 6.88
C GLY A 503 -29.24 -13.40 6.72
N PHE A 504 -28.80 -12.75 5.64
CA PHE A 504 -29.16 -11.35 5.38
C PHE A 504 -30.53 -11.25 4.70
N ALA A 505 -31.30 -10.20 5.06
CA ALA A 505 -32.62 -9.96 4.47
C ALA A 505 -32.50 -9.65 2.97
N ALA A 506 -33.26 -10.37 2.13
CA ALA A 506 -33.17 -10.27 0.68
C ALA A 506 -33.33 -8.83 0.16
N ASP A 507 -34.30 -8.07 0.66
CA ASP A 507 -34.53 -6.68 0.27
C ASP A 507 -33.35 -5.77 0.60
N THR A 508 -32.67 -6.02 1.74
CA THR A 508 -31.48 -5.28 2.13
C THR A 508 -30.29 -5.61 1.21
N VAL A 509 -30.09 -6.89 0.90
CA VAL A 509 -29.08 -7.34 -0.06
C VAL A 509 -29.33 -6.71 -1.43
N ASP A 510 -30.55 -6.79 -1.94
CA ASP A 510 -30.93 -6.20 -3.23
C ASP A 510 -30.68 -4.70 -3.30
N LYS A 511 -31.02 -3.97 -2.23
CA LYS A 511 -30.74 -2.53 -2.11
C LYS A 511 -29.25 -2.25 -2.18
N VAL A 512 -28.43 -2.96 -1.40
CA VAL A 512 -26.97 -2.75 -1.36
C VAL A 512 -26.33 -3.08 -2.70
N LEU A 513 -26.63 -4.23 -3.29
CA LEU A 513 -26.05 -4.64 -4.58
C LEU A 513 -26.45 -3.66 -5.71
N LYS A 514 -27.71 -3.17 -5.70
CA LYS A 514 -28.13 -2.12 -6.62
C LYS A 514 -27.30 -0.84 -6.45
N LEU A 515 -27.09 -0.38 -5.22
CA LEU A 515 -26.28 0.82 -4.94
C LEU A 515 -24.83 0.63 -5.41
N VAL A 516 -24.21 -0.52 -5.14
CA VAL A 516 -22.86 -0.84 -5.64
C VAL A 516 -22.78 -0.72 -7.16
N ARG A 517 -23.76 -1.31 -7.86
CA ARG A 517 -23.77 -1.32 -9.32
C ARG A 517 -23.96 0.07 -9.94
N VAL A 518 -24.95 0.83 -9.47
CA VAL A 518 -25.29 2.13 -10.09
C VAL A 518 -24.29 3.24 -9.79
N ASN A 519 -23.42 3.05 -8.81
CA ASN A 519 -22.41 4.03 -8.43
C ASN A 519 -20.99 3.71 -8.94
N GLU A 520 -20.83 2.77 -9.88
CA GLU A 520 -19.53 2.45 -10.48
C GLU A 520 -18.84 3.71 -11.04
N TRP A 521 -19.58 4.56 -11.75
CA TRP A 521 -19.07 5.78 -12.35
C TRP A 521 -18.50 6.79 -11.33
N LYS A 522 -19.05 6.85 -10.09
CA LYS A 522 -18.52 7.69 -9.02
C LYS A 522 -17.16 7.18 -8.56
N ARG A 523 -17.00 5.86 -8.40
CA ARG A 523 -15.74 5.24 -7.97
C ARG A 523 -14.59 5.50 -8.92
N HIS A 524 -14.85 5.58 -10.22
CA HIS A 524 -13.85 5.94 -11.23
C HIS A 524 -13.33 7.38 -11.12
N GLN A 525 -14.00 8.25 -10.36
CA GLN A 525 -13.56 9.62 -10.11
C GLN A 525 -12.94 9.81 -8.72
N ALA A 526 -12.85 8.76 -7.93
CA ALA A 526 -12.23 8.81 -6.62
C ALA A 526 -10.71 8.87 -6.70
N ALA A 527 -10.09 9.65 -5.81
CA ALA A 527 -8.65 9.71 -5.68
C ALA A 527 -8.05 8.30 -5.42
N PRO A 528 -6.77 8.05 -5.76
CA PRO A 528 -6.07 6.85 -5.34
C PRO A 528 -6.01 6.78 -3.81
N GLY A 529 -5.85 5.57 -3.27
CA GLY A 529 -5.71 5.35 -1.84
C GLY A 529 -5.14 3.96 -1.57
N PRO A 530 -4.57 3.70 -0.38
CA PRO A 530 -3.85 2.47 -0.09
C PRO A 530 -4.77 1.26 -0.09
N LYS A 531 -4.39 0.22 -0.83
CA LYS A 531 -5.05 -1.08 -0.82
C LYS A 531 -4.59 -1.87 0.41
N VAL A 532 -5.52 -2.32 1.22
CA VAL A 532 -5.26 -3.11 2.44
C VAL A 532 -6.15 -4.35 2.54
N SER A 533 -7.26 -4.39 1.79
CA SER A 533 -8.16 -5.53 1.74
C SER A 533 -7.80 -6.48 0.60
N ARG A 534 -8.45 -7.64 0.58
CA ARG A 534 -8.30 -8.63 -0.49
C ARG A 534 -8.68 -8.04 -1.86
N ARG A 535 -9.71 -7.20 -1.90
CA ARG A 535 -10.20 -6.60 -3.14
C ARG A 535 -10.65 -5.16 -2.91
N ALA A 536 -9.88 -4.21 -3.42
CA ALA A 536 -10.22 -2.80 -3.37
C ALA A 536 -11.04 -2.36 -4.60
N PHE A 537 -11.59 -1.16 -4.55
CA PHE A 537 -12.15 -0.49 -5.74
C PHE A 537 -11.03 0.10 -6.60
N GLY A 538 -10.27 -0.78 -7.27
CA GLY A 538 -9.10 -0.50 -8.06
C GLY A 538 -8.92 -1.48 -9.22
N ARG A 539 -7.67 -1.84 -9.51
CA ARG A 539 -7.32 -2.71 -10.65
C ARG A 539 -7.89 -4.11 -10.57
N GLU A 540 -8.10 -4.65 -9.40
CA GLU A 540 -8.64 -5.98 -9.18
C GLU A 540 -10.16 -6.09 -9.40
N ARG A 541 -10.86 -4.95 -9.52
CA ARG A 541 -12.29 -4.89 -9.80
C ARG A 541 -12.54 -4.05 -11.06
N ARG A 542 -12.49 -4.70 -12.21
CA ARG A 542 -12.59 -4.07 -13.54
C ARG A 542 -14.01 -4.18 -14.11
N TYR A 543 -14.98 -3.63 -13.40
CA TYR A 543 -16.37 -3.60 -13.88
C TYR A 543 -16.56 -2.45 -14.87
N PRO A 544 -17.23 -2.68 -16.00
CA PRO A 544 -17.55 -1.60 -16.93
C PRO A 544 -18.60 -0.66 -16.31
N ILE A 545 -18.39 0.65 -16.49
CA ILE A 545 -19.34 1.68 -16.02
C ILE A 545 -20.68 1.50 -16.72
N THR A 546 -20.67 1.32 -18.04
CA THR A 546 -21.85 1.09 -18.85
C THR A 546 -22.16 -0.41 -18.93
N ASN A 547 -22.94 -0.90 -17.98
CA ASN A 547 -23.18 -2.31 -17.78
C ASN A 547 -24.66 -2.54 -17.45
N GLY A 548 -25.31 -3.40 -18.20
CA GLY A 548 -26.71 -3.81 -18.00
C GLY A 548 -26.91 -5.08 -17.19
N TYR A 549 -25.83 -5.77 -16.82
CA TYR A 549 -25.91 -7.00 -16.00
C TYR A 549 -26.42 -6.66 -14.60
N ARG A 550 -27.40 -7.42 -14.13
CA ARG A 550 -28.11 -7.13 -12.87
C ARG A 550 -27.88 -8.16 -11.78
N GLY A 551 -27.00 -9.09 -12.01
CA GLY A 551 -26.43 -10.08 -11.13
C GLY A 551 -26.95 -11.06 -10.52
#